data_dec0855fcea006436559bb1ac6d57a09
#
_entry.id   dec0855fcea006436559bb1ac6d57a09
#
_cell.length_a   1.000
_cell.length_b   1.000
_cell.length_c   1.000
_cell.angle_alpha   90.00
_cell.angle_beta   90.00
_cell.angle_gamma   90.00
#
_symmetry.space_group_name_H-M   'P 1'
#
loop_
_entity.id
_entity.type
_entity.pdbx_description
1 polymer ?
#
loop_
_entity_poly.entity_id
_entity_poly.type
_entity_poly.pdbx_seq_one_letter_code
_entity_poly.pdbx_strand_id
1 'polypeptide(L)' 'REDARLDLLRMDQTVEAMATDRDLAELLEVEFGTPLFFVENIYTDKSDIVVAVTHLFLRGDHYAYQTSLDMAAPKI' A
#
# COMPACT_ATOMS: atom_id res chain seq x y z
N ARG A 1 -5.60 24.70 8.88
CA ARG A 1 -5.53 24.29 8.95
C ARG A 1 -5.24 23.64 9.13
N GLU A 2 -5.04 23.59 9.29
CA GLU A 2 -4.73 22.87 9.46
C GLU A 2 -4.84 21.91 9.70
N ASP A 3 -5.18 21.86 9.99
CA ASP A 3 -5.45 21.00 10.37
C ASP A 3 -5.77 19.84 10.14
N ALA A 4 -6.50 20.15 9.79
CA ALA A 4 -6.93 18.94 9.32
C ALA A 4 -5.81 18.29 8.69
N ARG A 5 -4.80 18.98 8.46
CA ARG A 5 -3.73 18.37 7.96
C ARG A 5 -3.07 17.59 8.97
N LEU A 6 -2.89 16.39 8.76
CA LEU A 6 -2.21 15.55 9.71
C LEU A 6 -0.72 15.80 9.64
N ASP A 7 -0.08 15.69 10.77
CA ASP A 7 1.35 15.81 10.82
C ASP A 7 1.92 14.42 10.62
N LEU A 8 1.85 13.94 9.40
CA LEU A 8 2.32 12.61 9.10
C LEU A 8 3.82 12.57 9.16
N LEU A 9 4.36 11.65 9.93
CA LEU A 9 5.77 11.52 10.09
C LEU A 9 6.31 10.37 9.27
N ARG A 10 5.56 9.29 9.21
CA ARG A 10 6.10 8.06 8.67
C ARG A 10 5.02 7.27 7.96
N MET A 11 5.41 6.62 6.89
CA MET A 11 4.55 5.67 6.22
C MET A 11 5.36 4.39 6.08
N ASP A 12 4.85 3.33 6.65
CA ASP A 12 5.49 2.02 6.52
C ASP A 12 4.69 1.23 5.51
N GLN A 13 5.37 0.73 4.50
CA GLN A 13 4.72 -0.02 3.45
C GLN A 13 5.25 -1.43 3.42
N THR A 14 4.36 -2.38 3.37
CA THR A 14 4.70 -3.77 3.21
C THR A 14 4.09 -4.27 1.91
N VAL A 15 4.87 -4.98 1.12
CA VAL A 15 4.39 -5.54 -0.13
C VAL A 15 4.62 -7.04 -0.05
N GLU A 16 3.57 -7.79 -0.28
CA GLU A 16 3.65 -9.23 -0.15
C GLU A 16 3.10 -9.88 -1.40
N ALA A 17 3.84 -10.81 -1.95
CA ALA A 17 3.36 -11.54 -3.12
C ALA A 17 2.48 -12.68 -2.66
N MET A 18 1.39 -12.92 -3.38
CA MET A 18 0.49 -14.00 -3.03
C MET A 18 -0.22 -14.48 -4.28
N ALA A 19 -0.77 -15.68 -4.20
CA ALA A 19 -1.60 -16.19 -5.29
C ALA A 19 -3.06 -16.05 -4.84
N THR A 20 -3.94 -15.75 -5.78
CA THR A 20 -5.34 -15.63 -5.43
C THR A 20 -5.92 -16.98 -5.11
N ASP A 21 -6.72 -17.03 -4.05
CA ASP A 21 -7.54 -18.19 -3.81
C ASP A 21 -8.84 -18.01 -4.58
N ARG A 22 -9.76 -18.96 -4.44
CA ARG A 22 -10.98 -18.92 -5.25
C ARG A 22 -11.84 -17.72 -4.93
N ASP A 23 -11.99 -17.39 -3.65
CA ASP A 23 -12.86 -16.30 -3.27
C ASP A 23 -12.30 -14.97 -3.72
N LEU A 24 -11.00 -14.78 -3.57
CA LEU A 24 -10.39 -13.55 -3.95
C LEU A 24 -10.37 -13.41 -5.47
N ALA A 25 -10.14 -14.50 -6.17
CA ALA A 25 -10.14 -14.48 -7.63
C ALA A 25 -11.50 -14.04 -8.15
N GLU A 26 -12.55 -14.57 -7.55
CA GLU A 26 -13.88 -14.19 -7.98
C GLU A 26 -14.16 -12.74 -7.68
N LEU A 27 -13.79 -12.28 -6.51
CA LEU A 27 -14.02 -10.90 -6.13
C LEU A 27 -13.28 -9.94 -7.04
N LEU A 28 -12.06 -10.28 -7.43
CA LEU A 28 -11.25 -9.40 -8.25
C LEU A 28 -11.41 -9.67 -9.74
N GLU A 29 -12.23 -10.66 -10.09
CA GLU A 29 -12.48 -11.00 -11.48
C GLU A 29 -11.20 -11.38 -12.21
N VAL A 30 -10.39 -12.19 -11.56
CA VAL A 30 -9.18 -12.73 -12.18
C VAL A 30 -9.24 -14.24 -12.05
N GLU A 31 -8.34 -14.92 -12.71
CA GLU A 31 -8.33 -16.37 -12.65
C GLU A 31 -7.73 -16.85 -11.36
N PHE A 32 -8.20 -18.00 -10.92
CA PHE A 32 -7.68 -18.63 -9.73
C PHE A 32 -6.17 -18.80 -9.87
N GLY A 33 -5.44 -18.45 -8.85
CA GLY A 33 -3.99 -18.59 -8.88
C GLY A 33 -3.26 -17.40 -9.48
N THR A 34 -3.98 -16.39 -9.94
CA THR A 34 -3.33 -15.19 -10.47
C THR A 34 -2.43 -14.58 -9.42
N PRO A 35 -1.19 -14.25 -9.77
CA PRO A 35 -0.31 -13.63 -8.79
C PRO A 35 -0.78 -12.22 -8.46
N LEU A 36 -0.70 -11.88 -7.19
CA LEU A 36 -1.08 -10.57 -6.71
C LEU A 36 0.01 -10.04 -5.81
N PHE A 37 0.06 -8.71 -5.69
CA PHE A 37 0.79 -8.09 -4.61
C PHE A 37 -0.23 -7.49 -3.67
N PHE A 38 -0.09 -7.82 -2.40
CA PHE A 38 -0.91 -7.19 -1.37
C PHE A 38 -0.05 -6.12 -0.74
N VAL A 39 -0.54 -4.91 -0.72
CA VAL A 39 0.22 -3.76 -0.24
C VAL A 39 -0.50 -3.18 0.96
N GLU A 40 0.22 -3.04 2.05
CA GLU A 40 -0.32 -2.42 3.24
C GLU A 40 0.49 -1.18 3.54
N ASN A 41 -0.16 -0.06 3.72
CA ASN A 41 0.50 1.17 4.11
C ASN A 41 -0.03 1.60 5.46
N ILE A 42 0.88 1.86 6.38
CA ILE A 42 0.51 2.30 7.72
C ILE A 42 1.10 3.68 7.91
N TYR A 43 0.23 4.64 8.18
CA TYR A 43 0.63 6.04 8.33
C TYR A 43 0.60 6.40 9.80
N THR A 44 1.68 6.99 10.27
CA THR A 44 1.87 7.31 11.68
C THR A 44 2.18 8.79 11.82
N ASP A 45 1.61 9.44 12.79
CA ASP A 45 1.87 10.85 13.00
C ASP A 45 3.07 11.02 13.92
N LYS A 46 3.43 12.25 14.19
CA LYS A 46 4.62 12.49 14.98
C LYS A 46 4.44 12.16 16.44
N SER A 47 3.25 11.84 16.87
CA SER A 47 3.02 11.33 18.22
C SER A 47 3.07 9.82 18.26
N ASP A 48 3.49 9.21 17.15
CA ASP A 48 3.63 7.76 17.05
C ASP A 48 2.27 7.07 17.11
N ILE A 49 1.26 7.73 16.64
CA ILE A 49 -0.08 7.17 16.61
C ILE A 49 -0.43 6.84 15.17
N VAL A 50 -0.94 5.64 14.96
CA VAL A 50 -1.37 5.23 13.63
C VAL A 50 -2.63 5.99 13.30
N VAL A 51 -2.60 6.74 12.21
CA VAL A 51 -3.73 7.55 11.82
C VAL A 51 -4.45 7.02 10.59
N ALA A 52 -3.83 6.12 9.85
CA ALA A 52 -4.49 5.55 8.69
C ALA A 52 -3.81 4.26 8.28
N VAL A 53 -4.58 3.35 7.72
CA VAL A 53 -4.06 2.11 7.15
C VAL A 53 -4.77 1.92 5.83
N THR A 54 -4.02 1.63 4.78
CA THR A 54 -4.63 1.35 3.48
C THR A 54 -4.17 0.00 2.98
N HIS A 55 -5.04 -0.67 2.25
CA HIS A 55 -4.73 -1.96 1.67
C HIS A 55 -5.05 -1.92 0.19
N LEU A 56 -4.16 -2.50 -0.61
CA LEU A 56 -4.36 -2.58 -2.03
C LEU A 56 -4.00 -3.96 -2.54
N PHE A 57 -4.70 -4.41 -3.56
CA PHE A 57 -4.33 -5.62 -4.26
C PHE A 57 -3.97 -5.23 -5.69
N LEU A 58 -2.77 -5.60 -6.12
CA LEU A 58 -2.30 -5.29 -7.46
C LEU A 58 -2.05 -6.59 -8.20
N ARG A 59 -2.53 -6.69 -9.42
CA ARG A 59 -2.34 -7.91 -10.21
C ARG A 59 -0.90 -8.00 -10.64
N GLY A 60 -0.25 -9.08 -10.28
CA GLY A 60 1.15 -9.26 -10.62
C GLY A 60 1.39 -9.61 -12.07
N ASP A 61 0.36 -10.08 -12.77
CA ASP A 61 0.52 -10.44 -14.17
C ASP A 61 0.42 -9.24 -15.08
N HIS A 62 -0.06 -8.10 -14.57
CA HIS A 62 -0.19 -6.91 -15.42
C HIS A 62 0.66 -5.75 -14.93
N TYR A 63 1.16 -5.82 -13.71
CA TYR A 63 1.88 -4.69 -13.14
C TYR A 63 3.27 -5.09 -12.73
N ALA A 64 4.19 -4.19 -12.95
CA ALA A 64 5.47 -4.26 -12.29
C ALA A 64 5.42 -3.18 -11.24
N TYR A 65 5.67 -3.53 -10.00
CA TYR A 65 5.64 -2.53 -8.95
C TYR A 65 6.95 -1.77 -8.99
N GLN A 66 6.83 -0.48 -9.14
CA GLN A 66 8.01 0.35 -9.23
C GLN A 66 7.74 1.61 -8.43
N THR A 67 8.68 2.01 -7.62
CA THR A 67 8.52 3.21 -6.85
C THR A 67 9.83 3.96 -6.84
N SER A 68 9.73 5.25 -6.79
CA SER A 68 10.89 6.11 -6.69
C SER A 68 10.65 7.08 -5.56
N LEU A 69 11.65 7.26 -4.74
CA LEU A 69 11.55 8.23 -3.69
C LEU A 69 12.58 9.29 -3.95
N ASP A 70 12.16 10.51 -3.93
CA ASP A 70 13.07 11.61 -4.08
C ASP A 70 13.45 12.05 -2.68
N MET A 71 14.53 11.53 -2.19
CA MET A 71 14.91 11.76 -0.82
C MET A 71 15.33 13.19 -0.58
N ALA A 72 15.58 13.91 -1.63
CA ALA A 72 15.93 15.29 -1.45
C ALA A 72 14.71 16.13 -1.23
N ALA A 73 13.63 15.74 -1.82
CA ALA A 73 12.46 16.55 -1.78
C ALA A 73 11.93 16.77 -0.39
N PRO A 74 11.90 15.75 0.36
CA PRO A 74 11.28 15.92 1.61
C PRO A 74 11.97 16.77 2.53
N LYS A 75 12.89 17.26 2.12
CA LYS A 75 13.55 17.93 3.00
C LYS A 75 12.78 18.87 3.37
N ILE A 76 12.15 18.80 3.48
CA ILE A 76 11.37 19.61 3.83
C ILE A 76 11.50 19.94 4.76
#